data_685b672f288e5d2c10ef9c47852508ea
#
_entry.id   685b672f288e5d2c10ef9c47852508ea
#
_cell.length_a   1.000
_cell.length_b   1.000
_cell.length_c   1.000
_cell.angle_alpha   90.00
_cell.angle_beta   90.00
_cell.angle_gamma   90.00
#
_symmetry.space_group_name_H-M   'P 1'
#
loop_
_entity.id
_entity.type
_entity.pdbx_description
1 polymer ?
#
loop_
_entity_poly.entity_id
_entity_poly.type
_entity_poly.pdbx_seq_one_letter_code
_entity_poly.pdbx_strand_id
1 'polypeptide(L)'
;MQPLRTFIVEDSAIILESLVPTLEEWGDVKVVGVAADESGAVKWLALHAHEVDLLIVDIFLRSGSGLGVLRAANGLPAHARKLVLTNYATEHMRQKCRSIGADEVFDKSTDLDAPLAYCVRLGNDPGGAAAA
;
A
#
# COMPACT_ATOMS: atom_id res chain seq x y z
N MET A 1 -6.87 20.31 0.67
CA MET A 1 -5.79 19.34 0.78
C MET A 1 -5.81 18.39 -0.38
N GLN A 2 -4.64 17.95 -0.79
CA GLN A 2 -4.53 17.00 -1.91
C GLN A 2 -4.80 15.59 -1.40
N PRO A 3 -5.57 14.78 -2.12
CA PRO A 3 -5.72 13.37 -1.73
C PRO A 3 -4.40 12.62 -1.85
N LEU A 4 -4.24 11.56 -1.07
CA LEU A 4 -3.07 10.70 -1.13
C LEU A 4 -3.06 9.93 -2.45
N ARG A 5 -2.04 10.14 -3.26
CA ARG A 5 -1.88 9.40 -4.53
C ARG A 5 -1.40 7.99 -4.19
N THR A 6 -2.24 7.03 -4.46
CA THR A 6 -2.09 5.67 -3.96
C THR A 6 -1.91 4.67 -5.08
N PHE A 7 -0.90 3.82 -4.95
CA PHE A 7 -0.66 2.69 -5.84
C PHE A 7 -1.00 1.40 -5.07
N ILE A 8 -1.83 0.55 -5.67
CA ILE A 8 -2.30 -0.68 -5.04
C ILE A 8 -1.79 -1.89 -5.81
N VAL A 9 -1.20 -2.86 -5.11
CA VAL A 9 -0.77 -4.14 -5.68
C VAL A 9 -1.61 -5.24 -5.05
N GLU A 10 -2.55 -5.78 -5.83
CA GLU A 10 -3.52 -6.78 -5.39
C GLU A 10 -3.99 -7.58 -6.59
N ASP A 11 -3.94 -8.89 -6.52
CA ASP A 11 -4.32 -9.75 -7.64
C ASP A 11 -5.80 -10.14 -7.66
N SER A 12 -6.55 -9.84 -6.60
CA SER A 12 -7.98 -10.16 -6.53
C SER A 12 -8.81 -8.98 -7.04
N ALA A 13 -9.46 -9.17 -8.18
CA ALA A 13 -10.38 -8.17 -8.73
C ALA A 13 -11.56 -7.90 -7.78
N ILE A 14 -12.02 -8.93 -7.07
CA ILE A 14 -13.13 -8.80 -6.12
C ILE A 14 -12.73 -7.88 -4.97
N ILE A 15 -11.53 -8.07 -4.44
CA ILE A 15 -11.04 -7.20 -3.36
C ILE A 15 -10.88 -5.77 -3.86
N LEU A 16 -10.34 -5.57 -5.05
CA LEU A 16 -10.16 -4.23 -5.63
C LEU A 16 -11.50 -3.52 -5.85
N GLU A 17 -12.53 -4.24 -6.29
CA GLU A 17 -13.86 -3.65 -6.50
C GLU A 17 -14.44 -3.07 -5.22
N SER A 18 -14.09 -3.63 -4.08
CA SER A 18 -14.54 -3.14 -2.78
C SER A 18 -13.57 -2.11 -2.19
N LEU A 19 -12.28 -2.39 -2.28
CA LEU A 19 -11.25 -1.59 -1.63
C LEU A 19 -11.09 -0.20 -2.25
N VAL A 20 -11.04 -0.12 -3.57
CA VAL A 20 -10.78 1.16 -4.26
C VAL A 20 -11.86 2.19 -3.96
N PRO A 21 -13.16 1.90 -4.18
CA PRO A 21 -14.19 2.89 -3.87
C PRO A 21 -14.22 3.27 -2.39
N THR A 22 -13.98 2.32 -1.50
CA THR A 22 -13.99 2.58 -0.06
C THR A 22 -12.86 3.53 0.33
N LEU A 23 -11.66 3.29 -0.17
CA LEU A 23 -10.52 4.17 0.11
C LEU A 23 -10.74 5.56 -0.45
N GLU A 24 -11.27 5.68 -1.66
CA GLU A 24 -11.48 6.97 -2.30
C GLU A 24 -12.59 7.77 -1.62
N GLU A 25 -13.61 7.07 -1.11
CA GLU A 25 -14.73 7.73 -0.43
C GLU A 25 -14.39 8.14 1.00
N TRP A 26 -13.72 7.26 1.76
CA TRP A 26 -13.53 7.44 3.19
C TRP A 26 -12.13 7.86 3.59
N GLY A 27 -11.12 7.56 2.78
CA GLY A 27 -9.72 7.69 3.13
C GLY A 27 -9.00 8.92 2.61
N ASP A 28 -9.67 9.78 1.86
CA ASP A 28 -9.05 10.90 1.15
C ASP A 28 -7.88 10.40 0.27
N VAL A 29 -8.17 9.39 -0.51
CA VAL A 29 -7.21 8.67 -1.34
C VAL A 29 -7.61 8.81 -2.80
N LYS A 30 -6.63 8.99 -3.68
CA LYS A 30 -6.83 8.88 -5.12
C LYS A 30 -5.97 7.73 -5.64
N VAL A 31 -6.60 6.69 -6.16
CA VAL A 31 -5.88 5.56 -6.71
C VAL A 31 -5.32 5.95 -8.08
N VAL A 32 -3.99 6.01 -8.19
CA VAL A 32 -3.31 6.42 -9.42
C VAL A 32 -2.82 5.24 -10.25
N GLY A 33 -2.81 4.05 -9.68
CA GLY A 33 -2.43 2.84 -10.39
C GLY A 33 -2.75 1.59 -9.61
N VAL A 34 -2.90 0.48 -10.32
CA VAL A 34 -3.13 -0.84 -9.74
C VAL A 34 -2.30 -1.85 -10.53
N ALA A 35 -1.67 -2.79 -9.83
CA ALA A 35 -0.99 -3.91 -10.46
C ALA A 35 -1.43 -5.21 -9.80
N ALA A 36 -1.45 -6.29 -10.57
CA ALA A 36 -1.92 -7.58 -10.10
C ALA A 36 -0.78 -8.54 -9.74
N ASP A 37 0.46 -8.21 -10.10
CA ASP A 37 1.61 -9.07 -9.85
C ASP A 37 2.87 -8.26 -9.61
N GLU A 38 3.93 -8.94 -9.21
CA GLU A 38 5.21 -8.30 -8.91
C GLU A 38 5.79 -7.61 -10.16
N SER A 39 5.80 -8.27 -11.29
CA SER A 39 6.39 -7.74 -12.52
C SER A 39 5.70 -6.44 -12.95
N GLY A 40 4.37 -6.44 -12.96
CA GLY A 40 3.61 -5.25 -13.31
C GLY A 40 3.83 -4.11 -12.33
N ALA A 41 3.90 -4.43 -11.04
CA ALA A 41 4.14 -3.43 -10.00
C ALA A 41 5.53 -2.79 -10.15
N VAL A 42 6.56 -3.61 -10.37
CA VAL A 42 7.93 -3.11 -10.51
C VAL A 42 8.06 -2.20 -11.74
N LYS A 43 7.44 -2.60 -12.84
CA LYS A 43 7.44 -1.78 -14.07
C LYS A 43 6.73 -0.45 -13.85
N TRP A 44 5.58 -0.49 -13.18
CA TRP A 44 4.82 0.74 -12.90
C TRP A 44 5.64 1.67 -11.99
N LEU A 45 6.24 1.15 -10.93
CA LEU A 45 7.06 1.93 -10.01
C LEU A 45 8.27 2.55 -10.71
N ALA A 46 8.88 1.85 -11.66
CA ALA A 46 10.02 2.39 -12.40
C ALA A 46 9.67 3.69 -13.14
N LEU A 47 8.41 3.83 -13.54
CA LEU A 47 7.95 5.01 -14.31
C LEU A 47 7.27 6.07 -13.45
N HIS A 48 6.64 5.68 -12.34
CA HIS A 48 5.72 6.55 -11.60
C HIS A 48 6.02 6.69 -10.12
N ALA A 49 7.16 6.19 -9.63
CA ALA A 49 7.45 6.19 -8.19
C ALA A 49 7.30 7.58 -7.55
N HIS A 50 7.72 8.63 -8.26
CA HIS A 50 7.66 10.01 -7.75
C HIS A 50 6.23 10.52 -7.54
N GLU A 51 5.24 9.84 -8.10
CA GLU A 51 3.82 10.23 -7.99
C GLU A 51 3.13 9.56 -6.80
N VAL A 52 3.81 8.67 -6.07
CA VAL A 52 3.18 7.85 -5.03
C VAL A 52 3.36 8.45 -3.65
N ASP A 53 2.24 8.66 -2.97
CA ASP A 53 2.22 9.08 -1.55
C ASP A 53 1.94 7.89 -0.64
N LEU A 54 1.25 6.85 -1.14
CA LEU A 54 0.90 5.67 -0.38
C LEU A 54 0.95 4.43 -1.28
N LEU A 55 1.69 3.43 -0.84
CA LEU A 55 1.71 2.10 -1.46
C LEU A 55 0.93 1.14 -0.59
N ILE A 56 -0.03 0.43 -1.17
CA ILE A 56 -0.75 -0.66 -0.51
C ILE A 56 -0.43 -1.93 -1.27
N VAL A 57 0.13 -2.93 -0.60
CA VAL A 57 0.61 -4.13 -1.28
C VAL A 57 0.20 -5.39 -0.52
N ASP A 58 -0.34 -6.37 -1.26
CA ASP A 58 -0.55 -7.73 -0.78
C ASP A 58 0.75 -8.52 -0.97
N ILE A 59 1.12 -9.32 0.01
CA ILE A 59 2.34 -10.12 -0.04
C ILE A 59 2.17 -11.36 -0.92
N PHE A 60 1.02 -12.02 -0.83
CA PHE A 60 0.78 -13.29 -1.53
C PHE A 60 0.05 -13.06 -2.84
N LEU A 61 0.83 -12.79 -3.88
CA LEU A 61 0.33 -12.58 -5.24
C LEU A 61 0.38 -13.90 -6.01
N ARG A 62 -0.49 -14.04 -7.03
CA ARG A 62 -0.49 -15.23 -7.89
C ARG A 62 0.84 -15.39 -8.62
N SER A 63 1.45 -14.29 -9.00
CA SER A 63 2.72 -14.29 -9.71
C SER A 63 3.67 -13.33 -9.00
N GLY A 64 4.78 -13.86 -8.51
CA GLY A 64 5.73 -13.08 -7.75
C GLY A 64 5.28 -12.88 -6.30
N SER A 65 5.86 -11.89 -5.65
CA SER A 65 5.63 -11.62 -4.24
C SER A 65 5.57 -10.13 -3.96
N GLY A 66 4.70 -9.74 -3.04
CA GLY A 66 4.67 -8.37 -2.53
C GLY A 66 5.95 -7.96 -1.82
N LEU A 67 6.75 -8.92 -1.33
CA LEU A 67 8.08 -8.62 -0.77
C LEU A 67 9.00 -8.04 -1.83
N GLY A 68 8.96 -8.55 -3.06
CA GLY A 68 9.71 -7.99 -4.18
C GLY A 68 9.26 -6.59 -4.54
N VAL A 69 7.95 -6.34 -4.45
CA VAL A 69 7.39 -4.99 -4.66
C VAL A 69 7.90 -4.02 -3.59
N LEU A 70 7.92 -4.44 -2.34
CA LEU A 70 8.44 -3.60 -1.24
C LEU A 70 9.91 -3.23 -1.47
N ARG A 71 10.71 -4.19 -1.95
CA ARG A 71 12.12 -3.92 -2.27
C ARG A 71 12.24 -2.90 -3.39
N ALA A 72 11.42 -3.03 -4.42
CA ALA A 72 11.39 -2.08 -5.54
C ALA A 72 10.89 -0.70 -5.10
N ALA A 73 10.12 -0.63 -4.01
CA ALA A 73 9.56 0.61 -3.50
C ALA A 73 10.58 1.48 -2.76
N ASN A 74 11.84 1.06 -2.65
CA ASN A 74 12.89 1.89 -2.07
C ASN A 74 13.12 3.17 -2.88
N GLY A 75 12.67 3.22 -4.14
CA GLY A 75 12.75 4.42 -4.96
C GLY A 75 11.63 5.42 -4.74
N LEU A 76 10.67 5.13 -3.85
CA LEU A 76 9.59 6.07 -3.55
C LEU A 76 10.11 7.30 -2.82
N PRO A 77 9.40 8.45 -2.92
CA PRO A 77 9.75 9.63 -2.13
C PRO A 77 9.80 9.32 -0.63
N ALA A 78 10.62 10.05 0.10
CA ALA A 78 10.81 9.82 1.53
C ALA A 78 9.51 9.95 2.34
N HIS A 79 8.58 10.80 1.91
CA HIS A 79 7.31 11.00 2.59
C HIS A 79 6.31 9.85 2.34
N ALA A 80 6.53 9.05 1.30
CA ALA A 80 5.60 7.99 0.93
C ALA A 80 5.53 6.91 2.00
N ARG A 81 4.31 6.43 2.28
CA ARG A 81 4.08 5.37 3.25
C ARG A 81 3.83 4.05 2.53
N LYS A 82 4.24 2.96 3.15
CA LYS A 82 4.13 1.60 2.60
C LYS A 82 3.30 0.77 3.55
N LEU A 83 2.12 0.38 3.09
CA LEU A 83 1.15 -0.38 3.87
C LEU A 83 1.02 -1.77 3.27
N VAL A 84 1.18 -2.79 4.11
CA VAL A 84 1.00 -4.18 3.70
C VAL A 84 -0.36 -4.67 4.17
N LEU A 85 -1.11 -5.30 3.25
CA LEU A 85 -2.33 -6.05 3.57
C LEU A 85 -2.05 -7.50 3.24
N THR A 86 -2.21 -8.41 4.21
CA THR A 86 -1.95 -9.82 3.98
C THR A 86 -2.88 -10.67 4.84
N ASN A 87 -3.23 -11.88 4.34
CA ASN A 87 -4.00 -12.85 5.11
C ASN A 87 -3.15 -13.57 6.16
N TYR A 88 -1.83 -13.38 6.13
CA TYR A 88 -0.89 -14.12 6.98
C TYR A 88 0.01 -13.15 7.74
N ALA A 89 -0.60 -12.28 8.54
CA ALA A 89 0.12 -11.27 9.31
C ALA A 89 0.69 -11.86 10.62
N THR A 90 1.52 -12.90 10.48
CA THR A 90 2.24 -13.49 11.62
C THR A 90 3.32 -12.50 12.09
N GLU A 91 3.81 -12.68 13.32
CA GLU A 91 4.87 -11.83 13.83
C GLU A 91 6.12 -11.89 12.96
N HIS A 92 6.48 -13.07 12.47
CA HIS A 92 7.60 -13.25 11.58
C HIS A 92 7.41 -12.44 10.27
N MET A 93 6.21 -12.53 9.67
CA MET A 93 5.92 -11.80 8.44
C MET A 93 5.91 -10.29 8.67
N ARG A 94 5.37 -9.85 9.81
CA ARG A 94 5.36 -8.42 10.16
C ARG A 94 6.79 -7.88 10.28
N GLN A 95 7.66 -8.60 10.97
CA GLN A 95 9.05 -8.21 11.13
C GLN A 95 9.76 -8.18 9.78
N LYS A 96 9.52 -9.18 8.93
CA LYS A 96 10.13 -9.25 7.61
C LYS A 96 9.72 -8.07 6.74
N CYS A 97 8.43 -7.75 6.71
CA CYS A 97 7.92 -6.62 5.94
C CYS A 97 8.53 -5.30 6.42
N ARG A 98 8.56 -5.10 7.73
CA ARG A 98 9.14 -3.87 8.31
C ARG A 98 10.61 -3.74 7.99
N SER A 99 11.36 -4.84 8.03
CA SER A 99 12.79 -4.82 7.70
C SER A 99 13.07 -4.43 6.25
N ILE A 100 12.08 -4.62 5.36
CA ILE A 100 12.19 -4.25 3.95
C ILE A 100 11.65 -2.83 3.71
N GLY A 101 11.04 -2.21 4.72
CA GLY A 101 10.58 -0.84 4.60
C GLY A 101 9.09 -0.59 4.77
N ALA A 102 8.30 -1.62 5.10
CA ALA A 102 6.88 -1.42 5.35
C ALA A 102 6.68 -0.59 6.62
N ASP A 103 5.80 0.40 6.54
CA ASP A 103 5.45 1.24 7.69
C ASP A 103 4.41 0.56 8.57
N GLU A 104 3.45 -0.14 7.97
CA GLU A 104 2.41 -0.87 8.68
C GLU A 104 2.07 -2.17 7.98
N VAL A 105 1.67 -3.17 8.77
CA VAL A 105 1.20 -4.47 8.26
C VAL A 105 -0.13 -4.78 8.90
N PHE A 106 -1.16 -4.99 8.08
CA PHE A 106 -2.51 -5.32 8.55
C PHE A 106 -2.95 -6.68 8.03
N ASP A 107 -3.75 -7.38 8.83
CA ASP A 107 -4.33 -8.66 8.45
C ASP A 107 -5.67 -8.44 7.73
N LYS A 108 -5.75 -8.84 6.47
CA LYS A 108 -6.95 -8.69 5.62
C LYS A 108 -8.14 -9.50 6.14
N SER A 109 -7.85 -10.62 6.81
CA SER A 109 -8.91 -11.54 7.21
C SER A 109 -9.62 -11.12 8.49
N THR A 110 -9.02 -10.26 9.29
CA THR A 110 -9.55 -9.91 10.60
C THR A 110 -10.18 -8.52 10.66
N ASP A 111 -9.58 -7.54 10.00
CA ASP A 111 -10.03 -6.15 10.15
C ASP A 111 -9.58 -5.28 8.99
N LEU A 112 -10.55 -4.88 8.15
CA LEU A 112 -10.29 -3.91 7.08
C LEU A 112 -10.50 -2.48 7.53
N ASP A 113 -11.06 -2.25 8.73
CA ASP A 113 -11.29 -0.90 9.24
C ASP A 113 -9.97 -0.24 9.68
N ALA A 114 -9.02 -1.01 10.19
CA ALA A 114 -7.75 -0.47 10.65
C ALA A 114 -6.92 0.16 9.51
N PRO A 115 -6.75 -0.50 8.35
CA PRO A 115 -6.05 0.15 7.23
C PRO A 115 -6.80 1.38 6.71
N LEU A 116 -8.13 1.34 6.70
CA LEU A 116 -8.92 2.52 6.31
C LEU A 116 -8.70 3.68 7.27
N ALA A 117 -8.74 3.41 8.57
CA ALA A 117 -8.48 4.42 9.59
C ALA A 117 -7.06 5.00 9.46
N TYR A 118 -6.09 4.16 9.13
CA TYR A 118 -4.71 4.60 8.87
C TYR A 118 -4.67 5.59 7.70
N CYS A 119 -5.35 5.28 6.61
CA CYS A 119 -5.42 6.17 5.45
C CYS A 119 -6.09 7.50 5.79
N VAL A 120 -7.16 7.48 6.59
CA VAL A 120 -7.85 8.69 7.05
C VAL A 120 -6.88 9.57 7.85
N ARG A 121 -6.12 8.97 8.78
CA ARG A 121 -5.14 9.72 9.57
C ARG A 121 -4.07 10.36 8.70
N LEU A 122 -3.55 9.63 7.69
CA LEU A 122 -2.56 10.17 6.78
C LEU A 122 -3.12 11.35 5.97
N GLY A 123 -4.35 11.24 5.51
CA GLY A 123 -5.01 12.30 4.74
C GLY A 123 -5.25 13.54 5.58
N ASN A 124 -5.57 13.37 6.87
CA ASN A 124 -5.86 14.48 7.77
C ASN A 124 -4.60 15.15 8.34
N ASP A 125 -3.46 14.48 8.30
CA ASP A 125 -2.21 15.02 8.84
C ASP A 125 -1.04 14.71 7.89
N PRO A 126 -1.11 15.17 6.63
CA PRO A 126 -0.03 14.90 5.68
C PRO A 126 1.28 15.58 6.07
N GLY A 127 1.20 16.75 6.68
CA GLY A 127 2.40 17.46 7.11
C GLY A 127 3.12 16.72 8.23
N GLY A 128 2.37 16.23 9.22
CA GLY A 128 2.91 15.42 10.30
C GLY A 128 3.49 14.12 9.79
N ALA A 129 2.81 13.45 8.88
CA ALA A 129 3.29 12.22 8.28
C ALA A 129 4.59 12.45 7.51
N ALA A 130 4.67 13.54 6.77
CA ALA A 130 5.86 13.87 5.98
C ALA A 130 7.03 14.30 6.88
N ALA A 131 6.73 14.98 7.97
CA ALA A 131 7.76 15.46 8.90
C ALA A 131 8.29 14.36 9.81
N ALA A 132 7.48 13.34 10.03
CA ALA A 132 7.91 12.20 10.83
C ALA A 132 8.90 11.35 10.05
#